data_0f98cdb9b90ef370fb92517563263585
#
_entry.id   0f98cdb9b90ef370fb92517563263585
#
_cell.length_a   1.000
_cell.length_b   1.000
_cell.length_c   1.000
_cell.angle_alpha   90.00
_cell.angle_beta   90.00
_cell.angle_gamma   90.00
#
_symmetry.space_group_name_H-M   'P 1'
#
loop_
_entity.id
_entity.type
_entity.pdbx_description
1 polymer ?
#
loop_
_entity_poly.entity_id
_entity_poly.type
_entity_poly.pdbx_seq_one_letter_code
_entity_poly.pdbx_strand_id
1 'polypeptide(L)'
;MGRFINPFTDFGFKFLFGREVEKELLIDFLNDLLVGEHVITDIQFLNNEQQPEVKTERGLIYDIYCRTNTGEHIIVEMQNREQPYFKDRALFYLSRAITQQAKRGVWNFQLDAVYGVFFMNFVMDKDMPSKIRTDIVLSDRDTGKLFSNKFRQIFIELPNFNKEEDECENDFERWIYILKHMDTLDRMPFKARKAVFERLEK
;
A
#
# COMPACT_ATOMS: atom_id res chain seq x y z
N MET A 1 25.65 -1.33 -11.24
CA MET A 1 24.48 -0.43 -11.12
C MET A 1 23.32 -1.17 -11.78
N GLY A 2 22.25 -1.48 -11.07
CA GLY A 2 21.18 -2.28 -11.63
C GLY A 2 20.55 -1.60 -12.85
N ARG A 3 19.94 -2.39 -13.72
CA ARG A 3 19.26 -1.91 -14.94
C ARG A 3 17.97 -1.15 -14.60
N PHE A 4 17.33 -1.50 -13.49
CA PHE A 4 16.05 -0.94 -13.08
C PHE A 4 16.18 -0.02 -11.87
N ILE A 5 15.13 0.78 -11.66
CA ILE A 5 15.05 1.70 -10.53
C ILE A 5 14.95 0.93 -9.21
N ASN A 6 15.56 1.46 -8.15
CA ASN A 6 15.41 0.88 -6.81
C ASN A 6 14.08 1.37 -6.19
N PRO A 7 13.09 0.47 -5.98
CA PRO A 7 11.78 0.85 -5.43
C PRO A 7 11.83 1.21 -3.94
N PHE A 8 12.94 0.89 -3.24
CA PHE A 8 13.13 1.22 -1.82
C PHE A 8 13.66 2.63 -1.56
N THR A 9 13.75 3.47 -2.59
CA THR A 9 13.99 4.90 -2.45
C THR A 9 12.69 5.66 -2.57
N ASP A 10 12.58 6.81 -1.88
CA ASP A 10 11.41 7.70 -1.99
C ASP A 10 11.11 8.05 -3.45
N PHE A 11 12.15 8.38 -4.21
CA PHE A 11 12.03 8.67 -5.64
C PHE A 11 11.56 7.43 -6.43
N GLY A 12 12.19 6.27 -6.23
CA GLY A 12 11.86 5.06 -6.99
C GLY A 12 10.44 4.57 -6.75
N PHE A 13 9.99 4.59 -5.51
CA PHE A 13 8.64 4.19 -5.15
C PHE A 13 7.58 5.10 -5.78
N LYS A 14 7.74 6.42 -5.63
CA LYS A 14 6.85 7.41 -6.23
C LYS A 14 6.91 7.41 -7.75
N PHE A 15 8.08 7.09 -8.32
CA PHE A 15 8.24 6.95 -9.77
C PHE A 15 7.44 5.77 -10.32
N LEU A 16 7.42 4.63 -9.62
CA LEU A 16 6.68 3.44 -10.04
C LEU A 16 5.17 3.58 -9.84
N PHE A 17 4.74 4.06 -8.68
CA PHE A 17 3.35 3.96 -8.26
C PHE A 17 2.63 5.30 -8.09
N GLY A 18 3.36 6.42 -8.07
CA GLY A 18 2.81 7.74 -7.74
C GLY A 18 2.55 8.66 -8.93
N ARG A 19 2.71 8.19 -10.17
CA ARG A 19 2.55 9.03 -11.37
C ARG A 19 1.27 8.69 -12.14
N GLU A 20 0.57 9.72 -12.61
CA GLU A 20 -0.66 9.55 -13.40
C GLU A 20 -0.44 8.70 -14.66
N VAL A 21 0.73 8.86 -15.32
CA VAL A 21 1.09 8.10 -16.53
C VAL A 21 1.32 6.60 -16.27
N GLU A 22 1.58 6.22 -15.03
CA GLU A 22 1.87 4.84 -14.61
C GLU A 22 0.83 4.31 -13.60
N LYS A 23 -0.32 4.98 -13.46
CA LYS A 23 -1.37 4.56 -12.51
C LYS A 23 -1.84 3.11 -12.69
N GLU A 24 -1.70 2.56 -13.91
CA GLU A 24 -2.04 1.17 -14.20
C GLU A 24 -1.15 0.18 -13.43
N LEU A 25 0.11 0.53 -13.10
CA LEU A 25 0.96 -0.28 -12.25
C LEU A 25 0.38 -0.40 -10.84
N LEU A 26 -0.06 0.72 -10.27
CA LEU A 26 -0.68 0.72 -8.94
C LEU A 26 -2.03 0.01 -8.95
N ILE A 27 -2.87 0.23 -9.96
CA ILE A 27 -4.17 -0.46 -10.11
C ILE A 27 -3.97 -1.96 -10.17
N ASP A 28 -3.02 -2.42 -10.97
CA ASP A 28 -2.73 -3.84 -11.14
C ASP A 28 -2.25 -4.47 -9.84
N PHE A 29 -1.29 -3.82 -9.16
CA PHE A 29 -0.82 -4.27 -7.85
C PHE A 29 -1.95 -4.34 -6.81
N LEU A 30 -2.80 -3.29 -6.74
CA LEU A 30 -3.90 -3.26 -5.78
C LEU A 30 -4.95 -4.33 -6.06
N ASN A 31 -5.23 -4.65 -7.32
CA ASN A 31 -6.13 -5.75 -7.69
C ASN A 31 -5.57 -7.11 -7.29
N ASP A 32 -4.27 -7.33 -7.41
CA ASP A 32 -3.64 -8.57 -6.97
C ASP A 32 -3.56 -8.66 -5.43
N LEU A 33 -3.37 -7.52 -4.77
CA LEU A 33 -3.39 -7.43 -3.31
C LEU A 33 -4.79 -7.72 -2.73
N LEU A 34 -5.85 -7.22 -3.39
CA LEU A 34 -7.24 -7.29 -2.94
C LEU A 34 -8.07 -8.31 -3.74
N VAL A 35 -7.40 -9.32 -4.29
CA VAL A 35 -8.03 -10.34 -5.12
C VAL A 35 -9.23 -10.99 -4.42
N GLY A 36 -10.35 -11.09 -5.14
CA GLY A 36 -11.59 -11.69 -4.64
C GLY A 36 -12.50 -10.73 -3.83
N GLU A 37 -12.09 -9.48 -3.64
CA GLU A 37 -12.90 -8.49 -2.91
C GLU A 37 -13.68 -7.60 -3.87
N HIS A 38 -13.00 -6.80 -4.67
CA HIS A 38 -13.58 -5.95 -5.72
C HIS A 38 -12.52 -5.65 -6.77
N VAL A 39 -12.97 -5.17 -7.93
CA VAL A 39 -12.06 -4.84 -9.02
C VAL A 39 -11.91 -3.32 -9.13
N ILE A 40 -10.69 -2.84 -8.97
CA ILE A 40 -10.32 -1.45 -9.18
C ILE A 40 -10.05 -1.27 -10.68
N THR A 41 -10.84 -0.43 -11.35
CA THR A 41 -10.70 -0.12 -12.78
C THR A 41 -10.07 1.23 -13.03
N ASP A 42 -10.12 2.13 -12.03
CA ASP A 42 -9.50 3.45 -12.09
C ASP A 42 -9.16 3.96 -10.68
N ILE A 43 -8.18 4.85 -10.60
CA ILE A 43 -7.82 5.60 -9.40
C ILE A 43 -7.66 7.07 -9.74
N GLN A 44 -7.96 7.91 -8.76
CA GLN A 44 -7.64 9.34 -8.77
C GLN A 44 -6.59 9.60 -7.69
N PHE A 45 -5.41 10.11 -8.06
CA PHE A 45 -4.45 10.60 -7.08
C PHE A 45 -5.00 11.82 -6.35
N LEU A 46 -4.84 11.82 -5.05
CA LEU A 46 -5.23 12.90 -4.15
C LEU A 46 -3.99 13.65 -3.67
N ASN A 47 -4.21 14.84 -3.07
CA ASN A 47 -3.10 15.56 -2.47
C ASN A 47 -2.51 14.73 -1.32
N ASN A 48 -1.26 14.34 -1.45
CA ASN A 48 -0.54 13.57 -0.45
C ASN A 48 -0.07 14.44 0.75
N GLU A 49 0.03 15.75 0.57
CA GLU A 49 0.36 16.69 1.64
C GLU A 49 -0.90 17.07 2.41
N GLN A 50 -0.96 16.64 3.67
CA GLN A 50 -2.09 16.88 4.54
C GLN A 50 -1.76 18.03 5.50
N GLN A 51 -2.37 19.18 5.24
CA GLN A 51 -2.19 20.37 6.05
C GLN A 51 -2.79 20.17 7.46
N PRO A 52 -2.16 20.70 8.52
CA PRO A 52 -2.72 20.67 9.86
C PRO A 52 -4.01 21.50 9.92
N GLU A 53 -4.98 21.05 10.72
CA GLU A 53 -6.23 21.81 10.94
C GLU A 53 -6.01 23.04 11.80
N VAL A 54 -5.07 22.96 12.73
CA VAL A 54 -4.63 24.06 13.57
C VAL A 54 -3.12 24.23 13.50
N LYS A 55 -2.64 25.47 13.68
CA LYS A 55 -1.21 25.83 13.54
C LYS A 55 -0.27 25.04 14.46
N THR A 56 -0.76 24.48 15.53
CA THR A 56 0.01 23.69 16.51
C THR A 56 0.13 22.22 16.14
N GLU A 57 -0.65 21.75 15.16
CA GLU A 57 -0.58 20.36 14.71
C GLU A 57 0.51 20.18 13.67
N ARG A 58 1.06 18.96 13.62
CA ARG A 58 2.02 18.59 12.60
C ARG A 58 1.28 18.16 11.33
N GLY A 59 1.61 18.77 10.20
CA GLY A 59 1.24 18.28 8.89
C GLY A 59 1.85 16.90 8.65
N LEU A 60 1.25 16.12 7.79
CA LEU A 60 1.80 14.84 7.35
C LEU A 60 1.80 14.74 5.83
N ILE A 61 2.71 13.94 5.32
CA ILE A 61 2.83 13.68 3.87
C ILE A 61 2.76 12.17 3.69
N TYR A 62 1.82 11.73 2.86
CA TYR A 62 1.76 10.34 2.40
C TYR A 62 2.71 10.15 1.22
N ASP A 63 3.26 8.95 1.06
CA ASP A 63 4.02 8.64 -0.16
C ASP A 63 3.09 8.64 -1.36
N ILE A 64 1.98 7.91 -1.28
CA ILE A 64 0.93 7.88 -2.30
C ILE A 64 -0.44 7.91 -1.60
N TYR A 65 -1.34 8.73 -2.11
CA TYR A 65 -2.71 8.81 -1.65
C TYR A 65 -3.65 8.85 -2.86
N CYS A 66 -4.57 7.91 -2.93
CA CYS A 66 -5.53 7.85 -4.04
C CYS A 66 -6.92 7.43 -3.57
N ARG A 67 -7.91 7.67 -4.45
CA ARG A 67 -9.27 7.17 -4.31
C ARG A 67 -9.60 6.28 -5.49
N THR A 68 -10.20 5.12 -5.21
CA THR A 68 -10.61 4.16 -6.25
C THR A 68 -11.94 4.56 -6.89
N ASN A 69 -12.25 3.97 -8.04
CA ASN A 69 -13.58 4.09 -8.68
C ASN A 69 -14.72 3.53 -7.82
N THR A 70 -14.44 2.66 -6.86
CA THR A 70 -15.40 2.08 -5.90
C THR A 70 -15.51 2.90 -4.61
N GLY A 71 -14.68 3.92 -4.44
CA GLY A 71 -14.79 4.96 -3.40
C GLY A 71 -13.81 4.82 -2.26
N GLU A 72 -13.03 3.74 -2.17
CA GLU A 72 -12.04 3.57 -1.10
C GLU A 72 -10.91 4.59 -1.24
N HIS A 73 -10.48 5.13 -0.12
CA HIS A 73 -9.26 5.90 0.00
C HIS A 73 -8.11 4.95 0.31
N ILE A 74 -7.06 4.97 -0.49
CA ILE A 74 -5.90 4.10 -0.32
C ILE A 74 -4.66 4.95 -0.09
N ILE A 75 -3.98 4.70 1.02
CA ILE A 75 -2.67 5.25 1.36
C ILE A 75 -1.66 4.13 1.12
N VAL A 76 -0.63 4.39 0.34
CA VAL A 76 0.46 3.42 0.10
C VAL A 76 1.77 4.05 0.55
N GLU A 77 2.48 3.34 1.43
CA GLU A 77 3.70 3.81 2.09
C GLU A 77 4.84 2.81 1.89
N MET A 78 6.04 3.32 1.64
CA MET A 78 7.27 2.53 1.63
C MET A 78 8.12 2.87 2.86
N GLN A 79 8.37 1.86 3.69
CA GLN A 79 9.18 2.00 4.89
C GLN A 79 10.47 1.18 4.77
N ASN A 80 11.56 1.86 4.48
CA ASN A 80 12.85 1.19 4.26
C ASN A 80 13.58 0.81 5.56
N ARG A 81 13.24 1.45 6.68
CA ARG A 81 13.86 1.21 7.99
C ARG A 81 12.81 1.19 9.09
N GLU A 82 13.02 0.31 10.05
CA GLU A 82 12.23 0.31 11.27
C GLU A 82 12.34 1.68 11.97
N GLN A 83 11.18 2.20 12.38
CA GLN A 83 11.08 3.47 13.10
C GLN A 83 10.35 3.24 14.43
N PRO A 84 10.75 3.91 15.51
CA PRO A 84 10.00 3.90 16.75
C PRO A 84 8.53 4.28 16.51
N TYR A 85 7.62 3.60 17.19
CA TYR A 85 6.17 3.87 17.11
C TYR A 85 5.58 3.74 15.69
N PHE A 86 6.13 2.85 14.86
CA PHE A 86 5.65 2.66 13.50
C PHE A 86 4.15 2.28 13.44
N LYS A 87 3.69 1.40 14.35
CA LYS A 87 2.28 1.00 14.45
C LYS A 87 1.37 2.21 14.78
N ASP A 88 1.80 3.06 15.69
CA ASP A 88 1.06 4.30 16.06
C ASP A 88 1.01 5.27 14.87
N ARG A 89 2.11 5.41 14.14
CA ARG A 89 2.16 6.22 12.92
C ARG A 89 1.18 5.72 11.87
N ALA A 90 1.13 4.41 11.63
CA ALA A 90 0.19 3.81 10.68
C ALA A 90 -1.26 4.07 11.09
N LEU A 91 -1.59 3.93 12.39
CA LEU A 91 -2.90 4.29 12.93
C LEU A 91 -3.24 5.77 12.72
N PHE A 92 -2.29 6.66 13.03
CA PHE A 92 -2.47 8.11 12.88
C PHE A 92 -2.74 8.50 11.42
N TYR A 93 -2.01 7.89 10.46
CA TYR A 93 -2.18 8.17 9.05
C TYR A 93 -3.60 7.85 8.55
N LEU A 94 -4.11 6.67 8.87
CA LEU A 94 -5.46 6.29 8.46
C LEU A 94 -6.54 7.11 9.19
N SER A 95 -6.34 7.36 10.48
CA SER A 95 -7.27 8.19 11.28
C SER A 95 -7.40 9.59 10.70
N ARG A 96 -6.30 10.17 10.21
CA ARG A 96 -6.31 11.48 9.54
C ARG A 96 -7.16 11.45 8.26
N ALA A 97 -6.98 10.44 7.41
CA ALA A 97 -7.79 10.28 6.20
C ALA A 97 -9.28 10.03 6.48
N ILE A 98 -9.61 9.42 7.63
CA ILE A 98 -10.99 9.28 8.08
C ILE A 98 -11.56 10.62 8.53
N THR A 99 -10.87 11.35 9.40
CA THR A 99 -11.36 12.61 9.95
C THR A 99 -11.55 13.69 8.89
N GLN A 100 -10.72 13.68 7.86
CA GLN A 100 -10.85 14.61 6.72
C GLN A 100 -12.09 14.40 5.86
N GLN A 101 -12.80 13.29 6.01
CA GLN A 101 -14.08 13.08 5.33
C GLN A 101 -15.23 13.83 5.97
N ALA A 102 -15.03 14.42 7.16
CA ALA A 102 -16.04 15.18 7.86
C ALA A 102 -16.52 16.38 7.03
N LYS A 103 -17.84 16.51 6.86
CA LYS A 103 -18.47 17.60 6.11
C LYS A 103 -19.01 18.65 7.06
N ARG A 104 -18.94 19.92 6.64
CA ARG A 104 -19.61 21.02 7.37
C ARG A 104 -21.14 20.92 7.19
N GLY A 105 -21.89 21.23 8.24
CA GLY A 105 -23.34 21.22 8.23
C GLY A 105 -23.93 19.86 8.57
N VAL A 106 -25.12 19.56 8.03
CA VAL A 106 -25.81 18.27 8.27
C VAL A 106 -25.08 17.16 7.52
N TRP A 107 -24.62 16.15 8.26
CA TRP A 107 -23.93 15.00 7.73
C TRP A 107 -24.45 13.71 8.41
N ASN A 108 -24.67 12.67 7.66
CA ASN A 108 -25.18 11.38 8.13
C ASN A 108 -24.09 10.43 8.63
N PHE A 109 -22.84 10.89 8.78
CA PHE A 109 -21.66 10.12 9.20
C PHE A 109 -21.30 8.94 8.29
N GLN A 110 -21.75 8.94 7.04
CA GLN A 110 -21.33 7.94 6.06
C GLN A 110 -19.87 8.18 5.67
N LEU A 111 -19.03 7.19 5.95
CA LEU A 111 -17.60 7.19 5.63
C LEU A 111 -17.32 6.35 4.39
N ASP A 112 -16.42 6.80 3.54
CA ASP A 112 -15.71 5.95 2.59
C ASP A 112 -14.67 5.12 3.35
N ALA A 113 -14.34 3.92 2.85
CA ALA A 113 -13.31 3.09 3.46
C ALA A 113 -11.92 3.71 3.29
N VAL A 114 -11.05 3.50 4.26
CA VAL A 114 -9.64 3.92 4.22
C VAL A 114 -8.77 2.69 4.43
N TYR A 115 -7.94 2.38 3.44
CA TYR A 115 -6.97 1.30 3.49
C TYR A 115 -5.55 1.87 3.50
N GLY A 116 -4.71 1.36 4.39
CA GLY A 116 -3.28 1.64 4.39
C GLY A 116 -2.51 0.42 3.94
N VAL A 117 -1.67 0.56 2.94
CA VAL A 117 -0.76 -0.47 2.44
C VAL A 117 0.66 -0.05 2.77
N PHE A 118 1.33 -0.80 3.61
CA PHE A 118 2.66 -0.49 4.12
C PHE A 118 3.66 -1.53 3.64
N PHE A 119 4.50 -1.17 2.68
CA PHE A 119 5.66 -1.98 2.30
C PHE A 119 6.78 -1.75 3.29
N MET A 120 7.29 -2.82 3.89
CA MET A 120 8.34 -2.75 4.90
C MET A 120 9.57 -3.57 4.47
N ASN A 121 10.71 -2.93 4.48
CA ASN A 121 12.00 -3.58 4.30
C ASN A 121 12.62 -4.03 5.65
N PHE A 122 11.76 -4.36 6.61
CA PHE A 122 12.09 -4.90 7.93
C PHE A 122 10.95 -5.79 8.44
N VAL A 123 11.24 -6.63 9.43
CA VAL A 123 10.25 -7.46 10.12
C VAL A 123 9.67 -6.67 11.29
N MET A 124 8.35 -6.48 11.30
CA MET A 124 7.64 -5.63 12.26
C MET A 124 7.59 -6.26 13.66
N ASP A 125 7.41 -7.56 13.71
CA ASP A 125 7.21 -8.30 14.97
C ASP A 125 8.00 -9.61 14.96
N LYS A 126 9.20 -9.59 15.55
CA LYS A 126 10.15 -10.69 15.49
C LYS A 126 9.72 -11.90 16.32
N ASP A 127 8.79 -11.70 17.25
CA ASP A 127 8.27 -12.76 18.13
C ASP A 127 7.06 -13.48 17.51
N MET A 128 6.55 -12.99 16.38
CA MET A 128 5.44 -13.59 15.65
C MET A 128 5.93 -14.52 14.54
N PRO A 129 5.11 -15.53 14.15
CA PRO A 129 5.44 -16.37 13.00
C PRO A 129 5.68 -15.54 11.75
N SER A 130 6.74 -15.88 11.02
CA SER A 130 7.09 -15.21 9.76
C SER A 130 5.96 -15.34 8.75
N LYS A 131 5.42 -14.22 8.31
CA LYS A 131 4.46 -14.12 7.22
C LYS A 131 4.71 -12.86 6.42
N ILE A 132 4.42 -12.92 5.12
CA ILE A 132 4.67 -11.78 4.23
C ILE A 132 3.62 -10.69 4.37
N ARG A 133 2.38 -11.06 4.66
CA ARG A 133 1.24 -10.13 4.73
C ARG A 133 0.51 -10.25 6.06
N THR A 134 0.23 -9.11 6.68
CA THR A 134 -0.60 -8.99 7.88
C THR A 134 -1.72 -7.99 7.62
N ASP A 135 -2.97 -8.43 7.75
CA ASP A 135 -4.15 -7.58 7.65
C ASP A 135 -4.69 -7.28 9.05
N ILE A 136 -4.82 -5.99 9.36
CA ILE A 136 -5.42 -5.49 10.60
C ILE A 136 -6.75 -4.85 10.25
N VAL A 137 -7.79 -5.27 10.92
CA VAL A 137 -9.17 -4.83 10.73
C VAL A 137 -9.84 -4.53 12.07
N LEU A 138 -10.93 -3.77 12.05
CA LEU A 138 -11.77 -3.55 13.22
C LEU A 138 -12.71 -4.74 13.41
N SER A 139 -12.55 -5.46 14.51
CA SER A 139 -13.38 -6.62 14.84
C SER A 139 -13.83 -6.60 16.30
N ASP A 140 -14.96 -7.28 16.55
CA ASP A 140 -15.41 -7.56 17.91
C ASP A 140 -14.38 -8.45 18.62
N ARG A 141 -13.98 -8.06 19.83
CA ARG A 141 -12.89 -8.70 20.57
C ARG A 141 -13.21 -10.15 20.96
N ASP A 142 -14.45 -10.40 21.30
CA ASP A 142 -14.83 -11.69 21.87
C ASP A 142 -15.17 -12.73 20.78
N THR A 143 -15.78 -12.25 19.69
CA THR A 143 -16.26 -13.12 18.60
C THR A 143 -15.34 -13.15 17.38
N GLY A 144 -14.42 -12.17 17.24
CA GLY A 144 -13.61 -11.97 16.05
C GLY A 144 -14.41 -11.47 14.84
N LYS A 145 -15.71 -11.22 14.98
CA LYS A 145 -16.55 -10.76 13.88
C LYS A 145 -16.15 -9.35 13.42
N LEU A 146 -16.02 -9.17 12.12
CA LEU A 146 -15.74 -7.86 11.53
C LEU A 146 -16.82 -6.86 11.96
N PHE A 147 -16.40 -5.78 12.65
CA PHE A 147 -17.28 -4.69 13.06
C PHE A 147 -17.51 -3.69 11.93
N SER A 148 -16.45 -3.33 11.19
CA SER A 148 -16.52 -2.38 10.10
C SER A 148 -15.44 -2.67 9.06
N ASN A 149 -15.81 -2.56 7.78
CA ASN A 149 -14.88 -2.64 6.64
C ASN A 149 -14.32 -1.26 6.23
N LYS A 150 -14.54 -0.22 7.05
CA LYS A 150 -14.13 1.16 6.73
C LYS A 150 -12.70 1.47 7.11
N PHE A 151 -12.02 0.58 7.82
CA PHE A 151 -10.64 0.75 8.26
C PHE A 151 -9.88 -0.55 8.08
N ARG A 152 -8.76 -0.51 7.34
CA ARG A 152 -7.90 -1.66 7.13
C ARG A 152 -6.45 -1.23 6.99
N GLN A 153 -5.55 -1.93 7.66
CA GLN A 153 -4.11 -1.81 7.49
C GLN A 153 -3.56 -3.11 6.92
N ILE A 154 -2.78 -3.02 5.87
CA ILE A 154 -2.14 -4.16 5.20
C ILE A 154 -0.63 -3.93 5.28
N PHE A 155 0.04 -4.74 6.08
CA PHE A 155 1.49 -4.71 6.24
C PHE A 155 2.12 -5.80 5.39
N ILE A 156 3.09 -5.43 4.55
CA ILE A 156 3.81 -6.33 3.66
C ILE A 156 5.30 -6.32 4.07
N GLU A 157 5.74 -7.43 4.67
CA GLU A 157 7.07 -7.60 5.22
C GLU A 157 7.98 -8.28 4.20
N LEU A 158 8.65 -7.50 3.38
CA LEU A 158 9.47 -7.99 2.27
C LEU A 158 10.61 -8.95 2.69
N PRO A 159 11.28 -8.80 3.87
CA PRO A 159 12.26 -9.77 4.30
C PRO A 159 11.71 -11.19 4.51
N ASN A 160 10.41 -11.33 4.77
CA ASN A 160 9.74 -12.62 4.96
C ASN A 160 9.40 -13.32 3.63
N PHE A 161 9.58 -12.67 2.50
CA PHE A 161 9.39 -13.28 1.18
C PHE A 161 10.70 -13.92 0.72
N ASN A 162 10.72 -15.25 0.63
CA ASN A 162 11.92 -16.03 0.30
C ASN A 162 11.72 -16.98 -0.89
N LYS A 163 10.70 -16.72 -1.73
CA LYS A 163 10.44 -17.47 -2.95
C LYS A 163 11.33 -16.99 -4.08
N GLU A 164 11.81 -17.94 -4.90
CA GLU A 164 12.48 -17.66 -6.16
C GLU A 164 11.46 -17.37 -7.27
N GLU A 165 11.95 -16.95 -8.47
CA GLU A 165 11.11 -16.58 -9.60
C GLU A 165 10.11 -17.67 -10.01
N ASP A 166 10.56 -18.91 -10.06
CA ASP A 166 9.78 -20.09 -10.48
C ASP A 166 8.84 -20.63 -9.39
N GLU A 167 9.05 -20.20 -8.12
CA GLU A 167 8.23 -20.58 -6.98
C GLU A 167 7.03 -19.62 -6.76
N CYS A 168 6.95 -18.52 -7.52
CA CYS A 168 5.84 -17.57 -7.42
C CYS A 168 4.56 -18.15 -8.04
N GLU A 169 3.56 -18.45 -7.21
CA GLU A 169 2.33 -19.14 -7.59
C GLU A 169 1.24 -18.18 -8.11
N ASN A 170 1.19 -16.97 -7.60
CA ASN A 170 0.16 -15.98 -7.92
C ASN A 170 0.77 -14.59 -8.26
N ASP A 171 -0.07 -13.67 -8.76
CA ASP A 171 0.40 -12.38 -9.25
C ASP A 171 0.82 -11.44 -8.10
N PHE A 172 0.24 -11.55 -6.92
CA PHE A 172 0.73 -10.84 -5.73
C PHE A 172 2.17 -11.23 -5.41
N GLU A 173 2.49 -12.53 -5.39
CA GLU A 173 3.87 -13.01 -5.14
C GLU A 173 4.84 -12.53 -6.22
N ARG A 174 4.41 -12.49 -7.49
CA ARG A 174 5.21 -11.96 -8.60
C ARG A 174 5.53 -10.48 -8.43
N TRP A 175 4.54 -9.69 -7.99
CA TRP A 175 4.76 -8.28 -7.64
C TRP A 175 5.78 -8.13 -6.51
N ILE A 176 5.65 -8.93 -5.44
CA ILE A 176 6.57 -8.88 -4.31
C ILE A 176 8.00 -9.28 -4.74
N TYR A 177 8.13 -10.32 -5.56
CA TYR A 177 9.41 -10.73 -6.11
C TYR A 177 10.08 -9.59 -6.90
N ILE A 178 9.32 -8.97 -7.83
CA ILE A 178 9.83 -7.86 -8.62
C ILE A 178 10.26 -6.70 -7.71
N LEU A 179 9.40 -6.26 -6.80
CA LEU A 179 9.72 -5.14 -5.92
C LEU A 179 10.95 -5.43 -5.05
N LYS A 180 11.06 -6.65 -4.53
CA LYS A 180 12.19 -7.03 -3.67
C LYS A 180 13.53 -7.07 -4.40
N HIS A 181 13.54 -7.48 -5.67
CA HIS A 181 14.75 -7.76 -6.43
C HIS A 181 15.04 -6.76 -7.56
N MET A 182 14.15 -5.79 -7.82
CA MET A 182 14.18 -4.92 -8.99
C MET A 182 15.53 -4.22 -9.22
N ASP A 183 16.20 -3.79 -8.18
CA ASP A 183 17.47 -3.09 -8.27
C ASP A 183 18.66 -4.00 -8.66
N THR A 184 18.47 -5.32 -8.63
CA THR A 184 19.47 -6.34 -8.98
C THR A 184 19.12 -7.15 -10.23
N LEU A 185 17.90 -7.01 -10.75
CA LEU A 185 17.45 -7.75 -11.94
C LEU A 185 18.18 -7.28 -13.20
N ASP A 186 18.60 -8.25 -14.02
CA ASP A 186 19.14 -8.01 -15.38
C ASP A 186 18.03 -7.93 -16.43
N ARG A 187 16.92 -8.60 -16.20
CA ARG A 187 15.72 -8.65 -17.03
C ARG A 187 14.45 -8.53 -16.16
N MET A 188 13.38 -8.03 -16.74
CA MET A 188 12.08 -8.05 -16.06
C MET A 188 11.46 -9.46 -16.15
N PRO A 189 11.22 -10.15 -15.02
CA PRO A 189 10.57 -11.46 -15.00
C PRO A 189 9.07 -11.34 -15.27
N PHE A 190 8.41 -12.46 -15.50
CA PHE A 190 6.95 -12.62 -15.64
C PHE A 190 6.27 -11.83 -16.76
N LYS A 191 6.97 -11.17 -17.68
CA LYS A 191 6.38 -10.41 -18.79
C LYS A 191 5.40 -11.23 -19.64
N ALA A 192 5.75 -12.49 -19.93
CA ALA A 192 4.89 -13.39 -20.66
C ALA A 192 3.59 -13.78 -19.93
N ARG A 193 3.52 -13.55 -18.61
CA ARG A 193 2.35 -13.84 -17.79
C ARG A 193 1.45 -12.62 -17.60
N LYS A 194 2.04 -11.40 -17.56
CA LYS A 194 1.30 -10.18 -17.29
C LYS A 194 1.94 -8.99 -18.02
N ALA A 195 1.23 -8.44 -19.00
CA ALA A 195 1.73 -7.37 -19.85
C ALA A 195 2.10 -6.08 -19.07
N VAL A 196 1.50 -5.86 -17.90
CA VAL A 196 1.83 -4.70 -17.04
C VAL A 196 3.29 -4.68 -16.63
N PHE A 197 3.94 -5.84 -16.48
CA PHE A 197 5.35 -5.92 -16.10
C PHE A 197 6.30 -5.41 -17.21
N GLU A 198 5.86 -5.34 -18.46
CA GLU A 198 6.64 -4.70 -19.54
C GLU A 198 6.83 -3.19 -19.32
N ARG A 199 5.90 -2.56 -18.62
CA ARG A 199 5.96 -1.13 -18.31
C ARG A 199 7.06 -0.78 -17.30
N LEU A 200 7.47 -1.74 -16.48
CA LEU A 200 8.56 -1.59 -15.52
C LEU A 200 9.95 -1.51 -16.19
N GLU A 201 10.04 -1.84 -17.48
CA GLU A 201 11.30 -1.74 -18.25
C GLU A 201 11.57 -0.35 -18.83
N LYS A 202 10.61 0.56 -18.80
CA LYS A 202 10.69 1.94 -19.35
C LYS A 202 11.14 2.95 -18.32
#